data_9b5cfbb67a3159584147f2c1519218b2
#
_entry.id   9b5cfbb67a3159584147f2c1519218b2
#
_cell.length_a   1.000
_cell.length_b   1.000
_cell.length_c   1.000
_cell.angle_alpha   90.00
_cell.angle_beta   90.00
_cell.angle_gamma   90.00
#
_symmetry.space_group_name_H-M   'P 1'
#
loop_
_entity.id
_entity.type
_entity.pdbx_description
1 polymer ?
#
loop_
_entity_poly.entity_id
_entity_poly.type
_entity_poly.pdbx_seq_one_letter_code
_entity_poly.pdbx_strand_id
1 'polypeptide(L)'
;MSCKVGIAFGGGGARGIAHLGVYQRLVELGVPVHCIAGTSIGAIVGAIVAAGNLEAALNWCSEPDWKKLPKLMLETSLTSKALTPGRRVEELLDGLIAAKDFKDLKIPFAAVATDLHTGEKVVMKEGLLLS
;
A
#
# COMPACT_ATOMS: atom_id res chain seq x y z
N MET A 1 21.32 -13.01 -19.07
CA MET A 1 20.89 -11.79 -18.33
C MET A 1 19.64 -12.11 -17.55
N SER A 2 19.62 -11.98 -16.23
CA SER A 2 18.39 -12.10 -15.47
C SER A 2 17.60 -10.78 -15.63
N CYS A 3 16.39 -10.85 -16.15
CA CYS A 3 15.51 -9.69 -16.25
C CYS A 3 15.06 -9.27 -14.84
N LYS A 4 15.27 -8.00 -14.49
CA LYS A 4 14.77 -7.45 -13.22
C LYS A 4 13.36 -6.90 -13.46
N VAL A 5 12.39 -7.38 -12.68
CA VAL A 5 10.98 -6.96 -12.77
C VAL A 5 10.67 -5.96 -11.67
N GLY A 6 10.15 -4.80 -12.04
CA GLY A 6 9.56 -3.83 -11.14
C GLY A 6 8.05 -3.75 -11.37
N ILE A 7 7.28 -3.48 -10.31
CA ILE A 7 5.83 -3.30 -10.39
C ILE A 7 5.46 -1.88 -9.95
N ALA A 8 4.58 -1.24 -10.71
CA ALA A 8 3.94 0.01 -10.32
C ALA A 8 2.44 -0.23 -10.10
N PHE A 9 1.98 -0.10 -8.87
CA PHE A 9 0.57 -0.21 -8.50
C PHE A 9 -0.09 1.18 -8.58
N GLY A 10 -1.05 1.30 -9.49
CA GLY A 10 -1.83 2.52 -9.66
C GLY A 10 -2.86 2.74 -8.56
N GLY A 11 -3.46 3.94 -8.54
CA GLY A 11 -4.63 4.24 -7.74
C GLY A 11 -5.87 3.49 -8.22
N GLY A 12 -7.02 3.76 -7.62
CA GLY A 12 -8.29 3.16 -8.05
C GLY A 12 -9.28 2.90 -6.92
N GLY A 13 -9.04 3.44 -5.73
CA GLY A 13 -9.87 3.25 -4.55
C GLY A 13 -10.06 1.76 -4.24
N ALA A 14 -11.28 1.32 -3.90
CA ALA A 14 -11.56 -0.08 -3.56
C ALA A 14 -11.16 -1.10 -4.64
N ARG A 15 -11.12 -0.69 -5.92
CA ARG A 15 -10.72 -1.58 -7.03
C ARG A 15 -9.25 -1.95 -6.98
N GLY A 16 -8.41 -1.14 -6.30
CA GLY A 16 -6.98 -1.42 -6.17
C GLY A 16 -6.66 -2.66 -5.33
N ILE A 17 -7.62 -3.23 -4.62
CA ILE A 17 -7.47 -4.55 -3.98
C ILE A 17 -7.14 -5.64 -5.01
N ALA A 18 -7.56 -5.47 -6.28
CA ALA A 18 -7.20 -6.37 -7.36
C ALA A 18 -5.68 -6.51 -7.57
N HIS A 19 -4.89 -5.50 -7.16
CA HIS A 19 -3.42 -5.58 -7.18
C HIS A 19 -2.88 -6.76 -6.37
N LEU A 20 -3.53 -7.13 -5.25
CA LEU A 20 -3.13 -8.30 -4.45
C LEU A 20 -3.25 -9.59 -5.27
N GLY A 21 -4.35 -9.77 -6.00
CA GLY A 21 -4.54 -10.94 -6.86
C GLY A 21 -3.52 -11.00 -8.01
N VAL A 22 -3.21 -9.87 -8.61
CA VAL A 22 -2.16 -9.78 -9.65
C VAL A 22 -0.81 -10.17 -9.06
N TYR A 23 -0.44 -9.61 -7.90
CA TYR A 23 0.83 -9.93 -7.25
C TYR A 23 0.88 -11.40 -6.83
N GLN A 24 -0.19 -11.94 -6.27
CA GLN A 24 -0.30 -13.37 -5.93
C GLN A 24 -0.01 -14.23 -7.16
N ARG A 25 -0.61 -13.89 -8.30
CA ARG A 25 -0.40 -14.66 -9.53
C ARG A 25 1.04 -14.61 -10.03
N LEU A 26 1.71 -13.47 -9.89
CA LEU A 26 3.13 -13.34 -10.22
C LEU A 26 4.00 -14.23 -9.33
N VAL A 27 3.70 -14.28 -8.03
CA VAL A 27 4.39 -15.17 -7.08
C VAL A 27 4.19 -16.65 -7.46
N GLU A 28 2.97 -17.06 -7.75
CA GLU A 28 2.63 -18.43 -8.18
C GLU A 28 3.37 -18.84 -9.47
N LEU A 29 3.56 -17.89 -10.37
CA LEU A 29 4.31 -18.10 -11.62
C LEU A 29 5.84 -18.04 -11.45
N GLY A 30 6.32 -17.80 -10.23
CA GLY A 30 7.75 -17.69 -9.93
C GLY A 30 8.40 -16.46 -10.53
N VAL A 31 7.63 -15.39 -10.81
CA VAL A 31 8.18 -14.13 -11.34
C VAL A 31 8.84 -13.35 -10.20
N PRO A 32 10.16 -13.13 -10.25
CA PRO A 32 10.86 -12.41 -9.18
C PRO A 32 10.58 -10.91 -9.30
N VAL A 33 9.94 -10.33 -8.28
CA VAL A 33 9.73 -8.89 -8.19
C VAL A 33 10.87 -8.24 -7.40
N HIS A 34 11.57 -7.30 -8.02
CA HIS A 34 12.79 -6.69 -7.47
C HIS A 34 12.54 -5.31 -6.84
N CYS A 35 11.51 -4.61 -7.26
CA CYS A 35 11.11 -3.33 -6.66
C CYS A 35 9.63 -3.05 -6.91
N ILE A 36 9.04 -2.25 -6.04
CA ILE A 36 7.62 -1.89 -6.10
C ILE A 36 7.50 -0.37 -5.94
N ALA A 37 6.61 0.23 -6.72
CA ALA A 37 6.14 1.59 -6.50
C ALA A 37 4.62 1.60 -6.42
N GLY A 38 4.05 2.56 -5.71
CA GLY A 38 2.60 2.66 -5.59
C GLY A 38 2.09 4.05 -5.28
N THR A 39 0.85 4.32 -5.69
CA THR A 39 0.14 5.57 -5.36
C THR A 39 -1.27 5.25 -4.85
N SER A 40 -1.76 6.02 -3.87
CA SER A 40 -3.07 5.81 -3.25
C SER A 40 -3.21 4.37 -2.72
N ILE A 41 -4.29 3.67 -3.04
CA ILE A 41 -4.48 2.25 -2.68
C ILE A 41 -3.31 1.37 -3.17
N GLY A 42 -2.69 1.71 -4.31
CA GLY A 42 -1.50 1.03 -4.80
C GLY A 42 -0.28 1.21 -3.91
N ALA A 43 -0.17 2.31 -3.14
CA ALA A 43 0.87 2.48 -2.13
C ALA A 43 0.62 1.58 -0.92
N ILE A 44 -0.63 1.44 -0.49
CA ILE A 44 -1.01 0.54 0.61
C ILE A 44 -0.70 -0.91 0.24
N VAL A 45 -1.21 -1.37 -0.89
CA VAL A 45 -0.95 -2.74 -1.37
C VAL A 45 0.54 -2.96 -1.57
N GLY A 46 1.24 -1.97 -2.18
CA GLY A 46 2.67 -2.03 -2.41
C GLY A 46 3.48 -2.19 -1.13
N ALA A 47 3.16 -1.44 -0.08
CA ALA A 47 3.80 -1.55 1.22
C ALA A 47 3.58 -2.93 1.88
N ILE A 48 2.33 -3.44 1.84
CA ILE A 48 1.98 -4.74 2.41
C ILE A 48 2.76 -5.87 1.71
N VAL A 49 2.77 -5.89 0.37
CA VAL A 49 3.49 -6.94 -0.36
C VAL A 49 5.00 -6.78 -0.26
N ALA A 50 5.51 -5.54 -0.19
CA ALA A 50 6.92 -5.27 0.03
C ALA A 50 7.40 -5.72 1.42
N ALA A 51 6.52 -5.65 2.42
CA ALA A 51 6.77 -6.20 3.77
C ALA A 51 6.74 -7.75 3.79
N GLY A 52 6.22 -8.39 2.74
CA GLY A 52 6.09 -9.85 2.64
C GLY A 52 4.83 -10.41 3.30
N ASN A 53 3.81 -9.59 3.47
CA ASN A 53 2.56 -9.92 4.18
C ASN A 53 1.37 -10.16 3.23
N LEU A 54 1.63 -10.68 2.02
CA LEU A 54 0.60 -10.98 1.03
C LEU A 54 -0.53 -11.84 1.60
N GLU A 55 -0.20 -12.90 2.33
CA GLU A 55 -1.19 -13.83 2.89
C GLU A 55 -2.11 -13.14 3.90
N ALA A 56 -1.55 -12.32 4.80
CA ALA A 56 -2.33 -11.55 5.75
C ALA A 56 -3.30 -10.58 5.05
N ALA A 57 -2.87 -9.94 3.96
CA ALA A 57 -3.71 -9.05 3.17
C ALA A 57 -4.83 -9.82 2.44
N LEU A 58 -4.55 -10.98 1.87
CA LEU A 58 -5.56 -11.82 1.22
C LEU A 58 -6.60 -12.32 2.23
N ASN A 59 -6.17 -12.75 3.42
CA ASN A 59 -7.07 -13.16 4.49
C ASN A 59 -7.96 -12.00 4.93
N TRP A 60 -7.38 -10.81 5.15
CA TRP A 60 -8.15 -9.62 5.48
C TRP A 60 -9.17 -9.25 4.40
N CYS A 61 -8.83 -9.38 3.12
CA CYS A 61 -9.77 -9.15 2.01
C CYS A 61 -10.91 -10.17 1.95
N SER A 62 -10.73 -11.34 2.55
CA SER A 62 -11.78 -12.37 2.64
C SER A 62 -12.80 -12.08 3.74
N GLU A 63 -12.43 -11.24 4.71
CA GLU A 63 -13.31 -10.78 5.77
C GLU A 63 -14.26 -9.67 5.31
N PRO A 64 -15.47 -9.53 5.86
CA PRO A 64 -16.41 -8.46 5.49
C PRO A 64 -15.86 -7.04 5.72
N ASP A 65 -14.87 -6.90 6.58
CA ASP A 65 -14.36 -5.62 7.07
C ASP A 65 -13.60 -4.81 6.01
N TRP A 66 -13.01 -5.45 4.99
CA TRP A 66 -12.37 -4.72 3.90
C TRP A 66 -13.33 -3.77 3.17
N LYS A 67 -14.63 -4.08 3.13
CA LYS A 67 -15.67 -3.25 2.53
C LYS A 67 -15.85 -1.90 3.24
N LYS A 68 -15.37 -1.79 4.48
CA LYS A 68 -15.39 -0.56 5.25
C LYS A 68 -14.24 0.40 4.89
N LEU A 69 -13.16 -0.12 4.27
CA LEU A 69 -11.98 0.67 3.93
C LEU A 69 -12.27 1.89 3.05
N PRO A 70 -13.07 1.81 1.96
CA PRO A 70 -13.38 2.97 1.14
C PRO A 70 -14.11 4.07 1.91
N LYS A 71 -15.04 3.70 2.78
CA LYS A 71 -15.74 4.65 3.65
C LYS A 71 -14.79 5.30 4.65
N LEU A 72 -13.93 4.52 5.28
CA LEU A 72 -12.95 4.99 6.23
C LEU A 72 -11.95 5.97 5.59
N MET A 73 -11.49 5.68 4.37
CA MET A 73 -10.61 6.56 3.60
C MET A 73 -11.32 7.85 3.16
N LEU A 74 -12.60 7.77 2.80
CA LEU A 74 -13.38 8.95 2.41
C LEU A 74 -13.63 9.88 3.62
N GLU A 75 -13.97 9.31 4.75
CA GLU A 75 -14.15 10.07 6.00
C GLU A 75 -12.87 10.81 6.40
N THR A 76 -11.72 10.18 6.23
CA THR A 76 -10.40 10.80 6.49
C THR A 76 -10.11 11.97 5.54
N SER A 77 -10.56 11.89 4.27
CA SER A 77 -10.33 12.93 3.27
C SER A 77 -11.26 14.14 3.42
N LEU A 78 -12.50 13.95 3.89
CA LEU A 78 -13.52 14.99 3.94
C LEU A 78 -13.59 15.75 5.27
N THR A 79 -13.06 15.19 6.35
CA THR A 79 -13.17 15.77 7.68
C THR A 79 -11.79 16.14 8.24
N SER A 80 -11.25 17.27 7.80
CA SER A 80 -10.04 17.87 8.39
C SER A 80 -10.16 18.28 9.87
N LYS A 81 -11.31 18.05 10.51
CA LYS A 81 -11.59 18.42 11.91
C LYS A 81 -11.69 17.25 12.89
N ALA A 82 -11.57 16.00 12.45
CA ALA A 82 -11.66 14.86 13.35
C ALA A 82 -10.27 14.26 13.62
N LEU A 83 -9.81 14.40 14.84
CA LEU A 83 -8.57 13.84 15.40
C LEU A 83 -8.50 12.28 15.38
N THR A 84 -9.54 11.59 14.93
CA THR A 84 -9.68 10.14 15.09
C THR A 84 -9.78 9.27 13.81
N PRO A 85 -10.20 9.73 12.62
CA PRO A 85 -10.33 8.84 11.46
C PRO A 85 -8.99 8.32 10.93
N GLY A 86 -7.97 9.17 10.88
CA GLY A 86 -6.63 8.79 10.43
C GLY A 86 -6.02 7.68 11.27
N ARG A 87 -6.20 7.74 12.59
CA ARG A 87 -5.66 6.76 13.53
C ARG A 87 -6.17 5.34 13.31
N ARG A 88 -7.45 5.17 12.95
CA ARG A 88 -8.01 3.83 12.66
C ARG A 88 -7.43 3.22 11.38
N VAL A 89 -7.19 4.04 10.37
CA VAL A 89 -6.52 3.60 9.14
C VAL A 89 -5.09 3.23 9.45
N GLU A 90 -4.39 4.06 10.22
CA GLU A 90 -3.02 3.84 10.63
C GLU A 90 -2.87 2.55 11.45
N GLU A 91 -3.70 2.32 12.45
CA GLU A 91 -3.72 1.08 13.26
C GLU A 91 -3.98 -0.17 12.39
N LEU A 92 -4.91 -0.09 11.41
CA LEU A 92 -5.16 -1.17 10.46
C LEU A 92 -3.95 -1.45 9.58
N LEU A 93 -3.34 -0.41 9.04
CA LEU A 93 -2.17 -0.51 8.16
C LEU A 93 -0.94 -1.00 8.93
N ASP A 94 -0.74 -0.55 10.17
CA ASP A 94 0.35 -1.01 11.04
C ASP A 94 0.27 -2.52 11.26
N GLY A 95 -0.95 -3.04 11.51
CA GLY A 95 -1.19 -4.48 11.63
C GLY A 95 -0.94 -5.28 10.34
N LEU A 96 -1.27 -4.72 9.18
CA LEU A 96 -1.12 -5.40 7.88
C LEU A 96 0.31 -5.29 7.33
N ILE A 97 0.96 -4.14 7.48
CA ILE A 97 2.31 -3.92 6.97
C ILE A 97 3.34 -4.54 7.92
N ALA A 98 3.16 -4.36 9.23
CA ALA A 98 4.04 -4.85 10.29
C ALA A 98 5.53 -4.43 10.16
N ALA A 99 5.83 -3.45 9.31
CA ALA A 99 7.13 -2.81 9.16
C ALA A 99 6.98 -1.32 9.48
N LYS A 100 7.92 -0.74 10.21
CA LYS A 100 7.84 0.66 10.66
C LYS A 100 8.58 1.63 9.75
N ASP A 101 9.63 1.16 9.10
CA ASP A 101 10.49 1.98 8.26
C ASP A 101 10.63 1.34 6.87
N PHE A 102 10.85 2.15 5.84
CA PHE A 102 11.09 1.67 4.47
C PHE A 102 12.25 0.67 4.39
N LYS A 103 13.28 0.83 5.21
CA LYS A 103 14.44 -0.08 5.26
C LYS A 103 14.12 -1.47 5.77
N ASP A 104 13.01 -1.64 6.51
CA ASP A 104 12.59 -2.91 7.10
C ASP A 104 11.80 -3.77 6.09
N LEU A 105 11.48 -3.21 4.92
CA LEU A 105 10.76 -3.91 3.86
C LEU A 105 11.66 -4.94 3.17
N LYS A 106 11.08 -6.08 2.80
CA LYS A 106 11.78 -7.19 2.12
C LYS A 106 12.05 -6.88 0.65
N ILE A 107 11.21 -6.04 0.03
CA ILE A 107 11.35 -5.59 -1.35
C ILE A 107 11.47 -4.07 -1.34
N PRO A 108 12.43 -3.47 -2.04
CA PRO A 108 12.53 -2.02 -2.20
C PRO A 108 11.20 -1.42 -2.66
N PHE A 109 10.71 -0.43 -1.92
CA PHE A 109 9.40 0.19 -2.16
C PHE A 109 9.50 1.70 -2.21
N ALA A 110 8.67 2.31 -3.06
CA ALA A 110 8.47 3.75 -3.11
C ALA A 110 6.98 4.10 -3.15
N ALA A 111 6.54 4.97 -2.26
CA ALA A 111 5.21 5.57 -2.31
C ALA A 111 5.28 6.89 -3.07
N VAL A 112 4.29 7.12 -3.93
CA VAL A 112 4.22 8.33 -4.77
C VAL A 112 2.98 9.13 -4.41
N ALA A 113 3.19 10.41 -4.12
CA ALA A 113 2.16 11.39 -3.82
C ALA A 113 2.33 12.65 -4.68
N THR A 114 1.39 13.57 -4.57
CA THR A 114 1.46 14.90 -5.20
C THR A 114 1.41 15.96 -4.10
N ASP A 115 2.35 16.90 -4.13
CA ASP A 115 2.29 18.09 -3.30
C ASP A 115 1.12 18.95 -3.74
N LEU A 116 0.19 19.25 -2.83
CA LEU A 116 -1.04 19.98 -3.15
C LEU A 116 -0.80 21.47 -3.43
N HIS A 117 0.31 22.03 -2.97
CA HIS A 117 0.63 23.46 -3.19
C HIS A 117 1.36 23.68 -4.51
N THR A 118 2.27 22.79 -4.85
CA THR A 118 3.13 22.95 -6.04
C THR A 118 2.66 22.11 -7.22
N GLY A 119 1.87 21.06 -6.99
CA GLY A 119 1.50 20.07 -7.99
C GLY A 119 2.65 19.10 -8.33
N GLU A 120 3.76 19.19 -7.64
CA GLU A 120 4.94 18.36 -7.92
C GLU A 120 4.78 16.94 -7.39
N LYS A 121 5.42 16.00 -8.08
CA LYS A 121 5.51 14.60 -7.66
C LYS A 121 6.44 14.46 -6.47
N VAL A 122 5.95 13.85 -5.39
CA VAL A 122 6.75 13.48 -4.21
C VAL A 122 6.95 11.97 -4.20
N VAL A 123 8.20 11.52 -4.06
CA VAL A 123 8.56 10.10 -3.98
C VAL A 123 9.15 9.83 -2.60
N MET A 124 8.45 9.02 -1.81
CA MET A 124 8.85 8.60 -0.47
C MET A 124 9.43 7.19 -0.53
N LYS A 125 10.66 7.01 -0.13
CA LYS A 125 11.39 5.72 -0.17
C LYS A 125 12.27 5.47 1.03
N GLU A 126 12.22 6.34 2.02
CA GLU A 126 13.02 6.29 3.25
C GLU A 126 12.26 6.94 4.41
N GLY A 127 12.63 6.62 5.65
CA GLY A 127 11.96 7.07 6.86
C GLY A 127 10.81 6.16 7.29
N LEU A 128 9.92 6.69 8.12
CA LEU A 128 8.77 5.95 8.63
C LEU A 128 7.74 5.70 7.53
N LEU A 129 7.18 4.49 7.51
CA LEU A 129 6.12 4.10 6.56
C LEU A 129 4.77 4.72 6.89
N LEU A 130 4.48 4.84 8.19
CA LEU A 130 3.27 5.43 8.75
C LEU A 130 3.69 6.53 9.73
N SER A 131 3.27 7.76 9.49
CA SER A 131 3.57 8.93 10.33
C SER A 131 2.47 9.98 10.22
#